data_e1b634197be8fbb05ce4a8e6fb01d26b
#
_entry.id   e1b634197be8fbb05ce4a8e6fb01d26b
#
_cell.length_a   1.000
_cell.length_b   1.000
_cell.length_c   1.000
_cell.angle_alpha   90.00
_cell.angle_beta   90.00
_cell.angle_gamma   90.00
#
_symmetry.space_group_name_H-M   'P 1'
#
loop_
_entity.id
_entity.type
_entity.pdbx_description
1 polymer ?
#
loop_
_entity_poly.entity_id
_entity_poly.type
_entity_poly.pdbx_seq_one_letter_code
_entity_poly.pdbx_strand_id
1 'polypeptide(L)'
;MTDPADVRLRDYTDLTDVALRRVREPREGLFMAESLAVIERALEVGYRPRSVLTGERWLPDVAAVLATYDSDAPVLVAEPAVLARTTGFRMHRGPMAAMARRELPSVAEVLAGARLVLVLGGLVDHTNVGAAFRSAAALGVDAVLVTQ
;
A
#
# COMPACT_ATOMS: atom_id res chain seq x y z
N MET A 1 8.66 -9.99 -17.48
CA MET A 1 7.45 -9.65 -18.26
C MET A 1 7.82 -8.59 -19.27
N THR A 2 7.33 -8.73 -20.49
CA THR A 2 7.69 -7.85 -21.64
C THR A 2 6.48 -7.08 -22.19
N ASP A 3 5.27 -7.48 -21.85
CA ASP A 3 4.03 -6.82 -22.30
C ASP A 3 3.40 -6.02 -21.16
N PRO A 4 3.27 -4.68 -21.28
CA PRO A 4 2.60 -3.84 -20.28
C PRO A 4 1.07 -4.05 -20.23
N ALA A 5 0.48 -4.70 -21.23
CA ALA A 5 -0.95 -5.05 -21.26
C ALA A 5 -1.26 -6.40 -20.61
N ASP A 6 -0.28 -7.07 -20.03
CA ASP A 6 -0.49 -8.36 -19.35
C ASP A 6 -1.51 -8.18 -18.21
N VAL A 7 -2.55 -9.01 -18.23
CA VAL A 7 -3.67 -8.94 -17.27
C VAL A 7 -3.22 -9.01 -15.80
N ARG A 8 -2.10 -9.65 -15.51
CA ARG A 8 -1.51 -9.72 -14.17
C ARG A 8 -1.03 -8.38 -13.64
N LEU A 9 -0.77 -7.41 -14.54
CA LEU A 9 -0.33 -6.06 -14.20
C LEU A 9 -1.50 -5.09 -13.94
N ARG A 10 -2.74 -5.53 -14.08
CA ARG A 10 -3.93 -4.67 -14.00
C ARG A 10 -4.00 -3.84 -12.71
N ASP A 11 -3.56 -4.40 -11.58
CA ASP A 11 -3.59 -3.72 -10.28
C ASP A 11 -2.60 -2.53 -10.23
N TYR A 12 -1.65 -2.48 -11.16
CA TYR A 12 -0.59 -1.47 -11.24
C TYR A 12 -0.78 -0.43 -12.36
N THR A 13 -1.88 -0.49 -13.09
CA THR A 13 -2.19 0.46 -14.15
C THR A 13 -2.84 1.73 -13.61
N ASP A 14 -2.65 2.85 -14.34
CA ASP A 14 -3.30 4.14 -14.05
C ASP A 14 -3.01 4.72 -12.65
N LEU A 15 -1.87 4.39 -12.07
CA LEU A 15 -1.50 4.81 -10.71
C LEU A 15 -1.26 6.32 -10.59
N THR A 16 -1.06 7.03 -11.70
CA THR A 16 -0.94 8.49 -11.73
C THR A 16 -2.27 9.21 -11.62
N ASP A 17 -3.38 8.53 -11.93
CA ASP A 17 -4.72 9.09 -11.79
C ASP A 17 -5.23 8.92 -10.34
N VAL A 18 -5.03 9.96 -9.54
CA VAL A 18 -5.43 9.97 -8.13
C VAL A 18 -6.96 9.84 -7.96
N ALA A 19 -7.75 10.41 -8.87
CA ALA A 19 -9.21 10.33 -8.79
C ALA A 19 -9.69 8.90 -9.06
N LEU A 20 -9.11 8.25 -10.07
CA LEU A 20 -9.41 6.85 -10.38
C LEU A 20 -8.99 5.92 -9.22
N ARG A 21 -7.80 6.12 -8.65
CA ARG A 21 -7.33 5.34 -7.51
C ARG A 21 -8.24 5.43 -6.29
N ARG A 22 -8.73 6.63 -5.98
CA ARG A 22 -9.66 6.83 -4.84
C ARG A 22 -10.94 6.02 -4.95
N VAL A 23 -11.41 5.75 -6.16
CA VAL A 23 -12.61 4.94 -6.40
C VAL A 23 -12.25 3.46 -6.50
N ARG A 24 -11.20 3.15 -7.26
CA ARG A 24 -10.82 1.78 -7.62
C ARG A 24 -10.25 1.02 -6.43
N GLU A 25 -9.30 1.60 -5.70
CA GLU A 25 -8.62 0.90 -4.60
C GLU A 25 -9.60 0.40 -3.51
N PRO A 26 -10.53 1.23 -2.99
CA PRO A 26 -11.53 0.74 -2.04
C PRO A 26 -12.49 -0.29 -2.64
N ARG A 27 -12.95 -0.05 -3.88
CA ARG A 27 -13.89 -0.95 -4.57
C ARG A 27 -13.31 -2.34 -4.81
N GLU A 28 -12.04 -2.42 -5.16
CA GLU A 28 -11.33 -3.67 -5.41
C GLU A 28 -10.70 -4.25 -4.14
N GLY A 29 -10.84 -3.59 -3.00
CA GLY A 29 -10.31 -4.05 -1.72
C GLY A 29 -8.79 -4.11 -1.67
N LEU A 30 -8.10 -3.12 -2.29
CA LEU A 30 -6.65 -3.07 -2.31
C LEU A 30 -6.11 -1.68 -1.94
N PHE A 31 -4.80 -1.60 -1.68
CA PHE A 31 -4.01 -0.37 -1.62
C PHE A 31 -2.59 -0.62 -2.14
N MET A 32 -1.92 0.42 -2.62
CA MET A 32 -0.56 0.32 -3.11
C MET A 32 0.46 0.61 -2.01
N ALA A 33 1.37 -0.35 -1.78
CA ALA A 33 2.56 -0.18 -0.96
C ALA A 33 3.76 0.12 -1.87
N GLU A 34 4.31 1.33 -1.79
CA GLU A 34 5.42 1.79 -2.62
C GLU A 34 6.72 1.76 -1.82
N SER A 35 7.68 1.00 -2.24
CA SER A 35 8.99 0.69 -1.67
C SER A 35 9.04 -0.56 -0.79
N LEU A 36 10.23 -1.17 -0.73
CA LEU A 36 10.44 -2.38 0.06
C LEU A 36 10.10 -2.18 1.54
N ALA A 37 10.52 -1.05 2.12
CA ALA A 37 10.25 -0.74 3.53
C ALA A 37 8.75 -0.59 3.85
N VAL A 38 7.95 -0.07 2.92
CA VAL A 38 6.49 0.03 3.10
C VAL A 38 5.83 -1.33 2.97
N ILE A 39 6.30 -2.16 2.03
CA ILE A 39 5.84 -3.55 1.86
C ILE A 39 6.12 -4.35 3.15
N GLU A 40 7.34 -4.27 3.65
CA GLU A 40 7.76 -4.96 4.87
C GLU A 40 6.90 -4.55 6.08
N ARG A 41 6.69 -3.26 6.30
CA ARG A 41 5.81 -2.76 7.38
C ARG A 41 4.37 -3.23 7.23
N ALA A 42 3.85 -3.29 6.01
CA ALA A 42 2.52 -3.80 5.76
C ALA A 42 2.40 -5.29 6.11
N LEU A 43 3.42 -6.09 5.75
CA LEU A 43 3.52 -7.51 6.11
C LEU A 43 3.64 -7.70 7.63
N GLU A 44 4.49 -6.91 8.30
CA GLU A 44 4.71 -6.93 9.75
C GLU A 44 3.39 -6.77 10.52
N VAL A 45 2.56 -5.84 10.11
CA VAL A 45 1.22 -5.64 10.72
C VAL A 45 0.14 -6.57 10.13
N GLY A 46 0.57 -7.56 9.32
CA GLY A 46 -0.21 -8.71 8.84
C GLY A 46 -1.08 -8.41 7.61
N TYR A 47 -0.88 -7.32 6.87
CA TYR A 47 -1.47 -7.22 5.54
C TYR A 47 -0.87 -8.27 4.61
N ARG A 48 -1.63 -8.69 3.60
CA ARG A 48 -1.18 -9.69 2.63
C ARG A 48 -1.09 -9.06 1.24
N PRO A 49 0.02 -9.23 0.51
CA PRO A 49 0.12 -8.80 -0.87
C PRO A 49 -0.67 -9.75 -1.79
N ARG A 50 -1.38 -9.17 -2.73
CA ARG A 50 -1.98 -9.91 -3.86
C ARG A 50 -0.91 -10.24 -4.90
N SER A 51 0.05 -9.34 -5.06
CA SER A 51 1.24 -9.51 -5.89
C SER A 51 2.27 -8.43 -5.55
N VAL A 52 3.52 -8.63 -5.96
CA VAL A 52 4.59 -7.63 -5.92
C VAL A 52 5.11 -7.40 -7.33
N LEU A 53 5.16 -6.14 -7.78
CA LEU A 53 5.75 -5.72 -9.04
C LEU A 53 7.15 -5.16 -8.80
N THR A 54 8.14 -5.66 -9.53
CA THR A 54 9.53 -5.25 -9.33
C THR A 54 10.37 -5.34 -10.61
N GLY A 55 11.50 -4.65 -10.61
CA GLY A 55 12.58 -4.90 -11.55
C GLY A 55 13.55 -5.97 -11.03
N GLU A 56 14.28 -6.60 -11.94
CA GLU A 56 15.19 -7.72 -11.63
C GLU A 56 16.17 -7.40 -10.49
N ARG A 57 16.71 -6.17 -10.44
CA ARG A 57 17.68 -5.73 -9.42
C ARG A 57 17.16 -5.84 -7.98
N TRP A 58 15.84 -5.77 -7.78
CA TRP A 58 15.22 -5.81 -6.45
C TRP A 58 14.67 -7.20 -6.08
N LEU A 59 14.75 -8.15 -7.01
CA LEU A 59 14.18 -9.49 -6.81
C LEU A 59 14.76 -10.21 -5.58
N PRO A 60 16.07 -10.18 -5.30
CA PRO A 60 16.63 -10.81 -4.09
C PRO A 60 16.06 -10.23 -2.81
N ASP A 61 15.95 -8.91 -2.72
CA ASP A 61 15.44 -8.22 -1.51
C ASP A 61 13.95 -8.50 -1.31
N VAL A 62 13.17 -8.48 -2.38
CA VAL A 62 11.73 -8.84 -2.36
C VAL A 62 11.55 -10.28 -1.88
N ALA A 63 12.33 -11.22 -2.44
CA ALA A 63 12.25 -12.63 -2.05
C ALA A 63 12.59 -12.84 -0.57
N ALA A 64 13.61 -12.16 -0.05
CA ALA A 64 13.99 -12.22 1.34
C ALA A 64 12.88 -11.70 2.27
N VAL A 65 12.27 -10.56 1.94
CA VAL A 65 11.17 -9.99 2.73
C VAL A 65 9.95 -10.92 2.69
N LEU A 66 9.53 -11.41 1.53
CA LEU A 66 8.40 -12.32 1.43
C LEU A 66 8.62 -13.63 2.23
N ALA A 67 9.83 -14.18 2.18
CA ALA A 67 10.20 -15.37 2.96
C ALA A 67 10.15 -15.12 4.47
N THR A 68 10.58 -13.94 4.94
CA THR A 68 10.55 -13.57 6.36
C THR A 68 9.13 -13.59 6.93
N TYR A 69 8.15 -13.25 6.13
CA TYR A 69 6.73 -13.18 6.54
C TYR A 69 5.88 -14.34 6.00
N ASP A 70 6.51 -15.41 5.54
CA ASP A 70 5.86 -16.61 5.01
C ASP A 70 4.77 -16.29 3.95
N SER A 71 5.15 -15.41 3.01
CA SER A 71 4.24 -14.94 1.96
C SER A 71 4.55 -15.61 0.63
N ASP A 72 3.56 -16.27 0.05
CA ASP A 72 3.56 -16.92 -1.26
C ASP A 72 3.09 -16.01 -2.40
N ALA A 73 3.00 -14.70 -2.14
CA ALA A 73 2.51 -13.73 -3.13
C ALA A 73 3.33 -13.76 -4.43
N PRO A 74 2.68 -13.78 -5.60
CA PRO A 74 3.37 -13.81 -6.88
C PRO A 74 4.21 -12.54 -7.08
N VAL A 75 5.46 -12.73 -7.51
CA VAL A 75 6.37 -11.65 -7.85
C VAL A 75 6.40 -11.48 -9.36
N LEU A 76 5.96 -10.32 -9.82
CA LEU A 76 5.91 -9.92 -11.22
C LEU A 76 7.17 -9.14 -11.55
N VAL A 77 8.10 -9.77 -12.28
CA VAL A 77 9.37 -9.14 -12.68
C VAL A 77 9.24 -8.58 -14.09
N ALA A 78 9.52 -7.30 -14.26
CA ALA A 78 9.46 -6.65 -15.56
C ALA A 78 10.65 -5.72 -15.80
N GLU A 79 10.95 -5.47 -17.08
CA GLU A 79 11.96 -4.52 -17.50
C GLU A 79 11.55 -3.08 -17.14
N PRO A 80 12.53 -2.17 -16.95
CA PRO A 80 12.25 -0.77 -16.57
C PRO A 80 11.29 -0.04 -17.51
N ALA A 81 11.35 -0.32 -18.81
CA ALA A 81 10.45 0.27 -19.80
C ALA A 81 8.99 -0.21 -19.62
N VAL A 82 8.80 -1.50 -19.31
CA VAL A 82 7.47 -2.09 -19.04
C VAL A 82 6.92 -1.53 -17.74
N LEU A 83 7.74 -1.49 -16.67
CA LEU A 83 7.36 -0.91 -15.38
C LEU A 83 6.85 0.53 -15.54
N ALA A 84 7.61 1.39 -16.25
CA ALA A 84 7.24 2.78 -16.46
C ALA A 84 5.94 2.94 -17.26
N ARG A 85 5.73 2.10 -18.27
CA ARG A 85 4.49 2.11 -19.07
C ARG A 85 3.27 1.63 -18.30
N THR A 86 3.45 0.63 -17.44
CA THR A 86 2.37 0.06 -16.63
C THR A 86 1.93 1.03 -15.54
N THR A 87 2.88 1.58 -14.78
CA THR A 87 2.57 2.44 -13.62
C THR A 87 2.32 3.90 -13.99
N GLY A 88 2.74 4.33 -15.19
CA GLY A 88 2.69 5.72 -15.64
C GLY A 88 3.85 6.58 -15.13
N PHE A 89 4.78 6.01 -14.34
CA PHE A 89 5.96 6.70 -13.84
C PHE A 89 7.16 5.77 -13.71
N ARG A 90 8.35 6.35 -13.58
CA ARG A 90 9.57 5.57 -13.33
C ARG A 90 9.62 5.12 -11.87
N MET A 91 9.68 3.81 -11.65
CA MET A 91 9.81 3.21 -10.31
C MET A 91 11.23 3.39 -9.76
N HIS A 92 11.54 4.55 -9.18
CA HIS A 92 12.86 4.84 -8.63
C HIS A 92 13.07 4.30 -7.21
N ARG A 93 11.98 4.14 -6.45
CA ARG A 93 12.01 3.83 -5.01
C ARG A 93 11.98 2.33 -4.68
N GLY A 94 12.07 1.48 -5.69
CA GLY A 94 12.07 0.03 -5.49
C GLY A 94 10.79 -0.68 -5.93
N PRO A 95 10.48 -1.84 -5.34
CA PRO A 95 9.30 -2.62 -5.66
C PRO A 95 8.01 -1.93 -5.22
N MET A 96 6.90 -2.40 -5.78
CA MET A 96 5.54 -1.99 -5.43
C MET A 96 4.68 -3.22 -5.18
N ALA A 97 3.81 -3.19 -4.20
CA ALA A 97 2.89 -4.28 -3.93
C ALA A 97 1.42 -3.81 -3.93
N ALA A 98 0.56 -4.58 -4.58
CA ALA A 98 -0.87 -4.48 -4.43
C ALA A 98 -1.28 -5.26 -3.18
N MET A 99 -1.59 -4.55 -2.09
CA MET A 99 -1.91 -5.14 -0.81
C MET A 99 -3.42 -5.31 -0.66
N ALA A 100 -3.86 -6.45 -0.14
CA ALA A 100 -5.27 -6.66 0.20
C ALA A 100 -5.67 -5.78 1.40
N ARG A 101 -6.78 -5.02 1.27
CA ARG A 101 -7.37 -4.29 2.41
C ARG A 101 -8.03 -5.28 3.35
N ARG A 102 -7.94 -4.98 4.63
CA ARG A 102 -8.74 -5.66 5.67
C ARG A 102 -10.03 -4.92 5.87
N GLU A 103 -11.04 -5.63 6.34
CA GLU A 103 -12.20 -4.99 6.93
C GLU A 103 -11.76 -4.15 8.13
N LEU A 104 -12.25 -2.93 8.18
CA LEU A 104 -12.00 -2.05 9.31
C LEU A 104 -12.95 -2.44 10.44
N PRO A 105 -12.48 -2.41 11.70
CA PRO A 105 -13.36 -2.57 12.83
C PRO A 105 -14.39 -1.42 12.88
N SER A 106 -15.54 -1.65 13.49
CA SER A 106 -16.52 -0.60 13.73
C SER A 106 -15.95 0.51 14.62
N VAL A 107 -16.52 1.71 14.52
CA VAL A 107 -16.13 2.83 15.39
C VAL A 107 -16.25 2.45 16.87
N ALA A 108 -17.29 1.70 17.25
CA ALA A 108 -17.48 1.25 18.61
C ALA A 108 -16.35 0.32 19.09
N GLU A 109 -15.92 -0.61 18.25
CA GLU A 109 -14.78 -1.51 18.55
C GLU A 109 -13.46 -0.73 18.67
N VAL A 110 -13.21 0.22 17.75
CA VAL A 110 -11.99 1.06 17.78
C VAL A 110 -11.93 1.93 19.04
N LEU A 111 -13.08 2.42 19.51
CA LEU A 111 -13.18 3.27 20.70
C LEU A 111 -13.24 2.49 22.01
N ALA A 112 -13.47 1.19 21.97
CA ALA A 112 -13.53 0.36 23.16
C ALA A 112 -12.20 0.37 23.93
N GLY A 113 -12.19 1.02 25.09
CA GLY A 113 -11.00 1.18 25.94
C GLY A 113 -10.03 2.30 25.51
N ALA A 114 -10.31 3.02 24.45
CA ALA A 114 -9.49 4.16 24.03
C ALA A 114 -9.64 5.33 25.02
N ARG A 115 -8.51 5.88 25.48
CA ARG A 115 -8.46 7.05 26.38
C ARG A 115 -8.15 8.34 25.63
N LEU A 116 -7.39 8.22 24.55
CA LEU A 116 -7.00 9.35 23.70
C LEU A 116 -7.32 9.03 22.25
N VAL A 117 -8.21 9.83 21.66
CA VAL A 117 -8.70 9.63 20.30
C VAL A 117 -8.41 10.87 19.48
N LEU A 118 -7.84 10.68 18.29
CA LEU A 118 -7.67 11.75 17.30
C LEU A 118 -8.75 11.62 16.23
N VAL A 119 -9.46 12.72 15.96
CA VAL A 119 -10.41 12.80 14.84
C VAL A 119 -9.84 13.71 13.76
N LEU A 120 -9.67 13.19 12.55
CA LEU A 120 -9.20 13.92 11.38
C LEU A 120 -10.39 14.18 10.46
N GLY A 121 -10.86 15.42 10.42
CA GLY A 121 -11.99 15.84 9.60
C GLY A 121 -11.57 16.76 8.45
N GLY A 122 -12.10 16.51 7.23
CA GLY A 122 -11.93 17.41 6.09
C GLY A 122 -10.49 17.57 5.58
N LEU A 123 -9.58 16.64 5.87
CA LEU A 123 -8.21 16.68 5.37
C LEU A 123 -8.16 16.27 3.89
N VAL A 124 -7.77 17.21 3.04
CA VAL A 124 -7.64 16.99 1.59
C VAL A 124 -6.24 16.51 1.23
N ASP A 125 -5.21 17.04 1.90
CA ASP A 125 -3.81 16.71 1.62
C ASP A 125 -3.38 15.45 2.39
N HIS A 126 -3.05 14.40 1.65
CA HIS A 126 -2.57 13.13 2.19
C HIS A 126 -1.23 13.25 2.95
N THR A 127 -0.40 14.28 2.65
CA THR A 127 0.83 14.55 3.40
C THR A 127 0.51 14.96 4.83
N ASN A 128 -0.52 15.78 5.03
CA ASN A 128 -1.00 16.17 6.35
C ASN A 128 -1.62 15.01 7.11
N VAL A 129 -2.36 14.13 6.42
CA VAL A 129 -2.87 12.88 7.01
C VAL A 129 -1.70 12.04 7.54
N GLY A 130 -0.68 11.79 6.72
CA GLY A 130 0.49 11.03 7.14
C GLY A 130 1.26 11.67 8.30
N ALA A 131 1.37 13.01 8.33
CA ALA A 131 1.99 13.74 9.44
C ALA A 131 1.18 13.60 10.74
N ALA A 132 -0.15 13.72 10.66
CA ALA A 132 -1.05 13.55 11.81
C ALA A 132 -0.95 12.14 12.40
N PHE A 133 -0.93 11.09 11.58
CA PHE A 133 -0.74 9.71 12.06
C PHE A 133 0.60 9.50 12.75
N ARG A 134 1.70 10.04 12.23
CA ARG A 134 3.03 9.97 12.89
C ARG A 134 3.02 10.69 14.23
N SER A 135 2.42 11.87 14.31
CA SER A 135 2.29 12.64 15.56
C SER A 135 1.40 11.90 16.56
N ALA A 136 0.28 11.34 16.11
CA ALA A 136 -0.62 10.54 16.95
C ALA A 136 0.10 9.35 17.57
N ALA A 137 0.87 8.61 16.77
CA ALA A 137 1.66 7.48 17.25
C ALA A 137 2.71 7.91 18.29
N ALA A 138 3.41 9.03 18.05
CA ALA A 138 4.42 9.56 18.98
C ALA A 138 3.81 10.06 20.31
N LEU A 139 2.57 10.52 20.29
CA LEU A 139 1.84 11.03 21.47
C LEU A 139 1.04 9.93 22.18
N GLY A 140 1.08 8.69 21.73
CA GLY A 140 0.36 7.57 22.33
C GLY A 140 -1.15 7.66 22.16
N VAL A 141 -1.61 8.16 21.03
CA VAL A 141 -3.05 8.14 20.66
C VAL A 141 -3.50 6.70 20.46
N ASP A 142 -4.56 6.31 21.15
CA ASP A 142 -5.09 4.93 21.13
C ASP A 142 -5.89 4.64 19.84
N ALA A 143 -6.56 5.65 19.29
CA ALA A 143 -7.41 5.49 18.10
C ALA A 143 -7.40 6.74 17.22
N VAL A 144 -7.45 6.54 15.91
CA VAL A 144 -7.59 7.64 14.92
C VAL A 144 -8.84 7.37 14.09
N LEU A 145 -9.74 8.34 14.07
CA LEU A 145 -10.92 8.36 13.20
C LEU A 145 -10.69 9.35 12.06
N VAL A 146 -10.94 8.93 10.84
CA VAL A 146 -10.83 9.78 9.66
C VAL A 146 -12.21 9.93 9.04
N THR A 147 -12.68 11.17 8.89
CA THR A 147 -13.93 11.45 8.16
C THR A 147 -13.63 11.74 6.70
N GLN A 148 -14.57 11.42 5.84
CA GLN A 148 -14.53 11.78 4.42
C GLN A 148 -14.90 13.25 4.21
#